data_b81194444559fdd2ac53c862c67318d7
#
_entry.id   b81194444559fdd2ac53c862c67318d7
#
_cell.length_a   1.000
_cell.length_b   1.000
_cell.length_c   1.000
_cell.angle_alpha   90.00
_cell.angle_beta   90.00
_cell.angle_gamma   90.00
#
_symmetry.space_group_name_H-M   'P 1'
#
loop_
_entity.id
_entity.type
_entity.pdbx_description
1 polymer ?
#
loop_
_entity_poly.entity_id
_entity_poly.type
_entity_poly.pdbx_seq_one_letter_code
_entity_poly.pdbx_strand_id
1 'polypeptide(L)'
;MKSFAHHYSSDISREQFELIRTDLEGIRKRTKPRKVDLYDIFCALLYTLKNGCVWRDLPSDFPKWETVYYYWLLWTKTPSPAGITPLDKVFKKIVSQHRLAQKRSVYTSFIILNAQSVKNTDPAESSGYDGGKKVSGIKRHLAVDINGLPMAVHVTTANVSERDGANALLALNKSQFDLVQRVMADGGYTGNNFAQSVQAMINAEVIIAKQSDLRHGQVTPQRWVIERSFSWLGKYRRLWRNCERKLNTSKMMISLAFLRILLKRF
;
A
#
# COMPACT_ATOMS: atom_id res chain seq x y z
N MET A 1 16.45 -20.21 -18.82
CA MET A 1 15.84 -19.93 -17.50
C MET A 1 14.91 -21.09 -17.16
N LYS A 2 14.88 -21.54 -15.87
CA LYS A 2 13.91 -22.54 -15.42
C LYS A 2 12.55 -21.87 -15.34
N SER A 3 11.53 -22.42 -16.00
CA SER A 3 10.12 -22.01 -15.90
C SER A 3 9.41 -22.94 -14.93
N PHE A 4 8.47 -22.39 -14.19
CA PHE A 4 7.66 -23.09 -13.20
C PHE A 4 6.20 -23.12 -13.67
N ALA A 5 5.56 -24.28 -13.58
CA ALA A 5 4.15 -24.45 -13.97
C ALA A 5 3.26 -24.26 -12.73
N HIS A 6 2.85 -23.03 -12.47
CA HIS A 6 1.90 -22.71 -11.40
C HIS A 6 0.65 -22.06 -11.98
N HIS A 7 -0.52 -22.35 -11.36
CA HIS A 7 -1.81 -21.79 -11.72
C HIS A 7 -2.62 -21.52 -10.44
N TYR A 8 -2.36 -20.38 -9.83
CA TYR A 8 -3.06 -19.98 -8.61
C TYR A 8 -3.94 -18.75 -8.84
N SER A 9 -5.02 -18.67 -8.09
CA SER A 9 -5.91 -17.49 -8.11
C SER A 9 -5.21 -16.18 -7.69
N SER A 10 -4.01 -16.30 -7.11
CA SER A 10 -3.13 -15.19 -6.77
C SER A 10 -2.39 -14.62 -7.99
N ASP A 11 -2.17 -15.40 -9.02
CA ASP A 11 -1.33 -15.04 -10.15
C ASP A 11 -1.92 -13.88 -10.97
N ILE A 12 -1.05 -13.17 -11.63
CA ILE A 12 -1.37 -12.22 -12.70
C ILE A 12 -0.98 -12.84 -14.03
N SER A 13 -1.42 -12.27 -15.14
CA SER A 13 -0.97 -12.73 -16.47
C SER A 13 0.47 -12.27 -16.76
N ARG A 14 1.12 -12.88 -17.75
CA ARG A 14 2.44 -12.45 -18.19
C ARG A 14 2.40 -11.04 -18.77
N GLU A 15 1.36 -10.71 -19.51
CA GLU A 15 1.14 -9.37 -20.09
C GLU A 15 1.05 -8.32 -18.96
N GLN A 16 0.32 -8.63 -17.89
CA GLN A 16 0.24 -7.75 -16.71
C GLN A 16 1.61 -7.59 -16.02
N PHE A 17 2.43 -8.65 -15.99
CA PHE A 17 3.77 -8.57 -15.42
C PHE A 17 4.73 -7.74 -16.29
N GLU A 18 4.58 -7.76 -17.63
CA GLU A 18 5.42 -6.95 -18.53
C GLU A 18 5.34 -5.45 -18.21
N LEU A 19 4.21 -4.94 -17.72
CA LEU A 19 4.06 -3.54 -17.30
C LEU A 19 5.09 -3.09 -16.25
N ILE A 20 5.59 -4.05 -15.45
CA ILE A 20 6.50 -3.79 -14.33
C ILE A 20 7.86 -4.49 -14.45
N ARG A 21 8.05 -5.38 -15.41
CA ARG A 21 9.27 -6.20 -15.59
C ARG A 21 10.52 -5.35 -15.60
N THR A 22 10.58 -4.36 -16.48
CA THR A 22 11.77 -3.53 -16.69
C THR A 22 12.22 -2.82 -15.42
N ASP A 23 11.27 -2.31 -14.64
CA ASP A 23 11.54 -1.60 -13.39
C ASP A 23 12.11 -2.53 -12.32
N LEU A 24 11.65 -3.80 -12.29
CA LEU A 24 12.12 -4.81 -11.33
C LEU A 24 13.42 -5.49 -11.76
N GLU A 25 13.69 -5.56 -13.07
CA GLU A 25 14.91 -6.17 -13.62
C GLU A 25 16.17 -5.37 -13.35
N GLY A 26 16.11 -4.06 -13.49
CA GLY A 26 17.26 -3.17 -13.45
C GLY A 26 17.93 -3.04 -12.08
N ILE A 27 17.35 -3.58 -11.03
CA ILE A 27 17.78 -3.37 -9.64
C ILE A 27 18.99 -4.24 -9.28
N ARG A 28 19.11 -5.42 -9.87
CA ARG A 28 20.21 -6.34 -9.57
C ARG A 28 21.45 -5.94 -10.36
N LYS A 29 22.58 -5.65 -9.68
CA LYS A 29 23.89 -5.58 -10.33
C LYS A 29 24.18 -6.90 -11.00
N ARG A 30 24.42 -6.89 -12.32
CA ARG A 30 24.62 -8.09 -13.14
C ARG A 30 26.02 -8.66 -12.90
N THR A 31 26.11 -9.71 -12.11
CA THR A 31 27.36 -10.49 -11.99
C THR A 31 27.24 -11.85 -12.70
N LYS A 32 26.05 -12.47 -12.68
CA LYS A 32 25.75 -13.76 -13.34
C LYS A 32 24.35 -13.74 -13.95
N PRO A 33 24.09 -14.47 -15.05
CA PRO A 33 22.76 -14.63 -15.62
C PRO A 33 21.75 -15.14 -14.59
N ARG A 34 20.51 -14.70 -14.70
CA ARG A 34 19.42 -15.21 -13.86
C ARG A 34 19.10 -16.65 -14.25
N LYS A 35 18.88 -17.50 -13.23
CA LYS A 35 18.46 -18.89 -13.43
C LYS A 35 16.92 -19.05 -13.38
N VAL A 36 16.20 -18.06 -12.85
CA VAL A 36 14.75 -18.11 -12.58
C VAL A 36 14.07 -16.91 -13.24
N ASP A 37 12.85 -17.10 -13.75
CA ASP A 37 12.03 -16.03 -14.28
C ASP A 37 11.52 -15.13 -13.14
N LEU A 38 11.57 -13.81 -13.34
CA LEU A 38 11.04 -12.84 -12.37
C LEU A 38 9.52 -12.89 -12.25
N TYR A 39 8.84 -13.33 -13.30
CA TYR A 39 7.39 -13.57 -13.26
C TYR A 39 7.04 -14.62 -12.20
N ASP A 40 7.76 -15.77 -12.20
CA ASP A 40 7.50 -16.83 -11.22
C ASP A 40 7.79 -16.37 -9.79
N ILE A 41 8.84 -15.54 -9.60
CA ILE A 41 9.14 -14.93 -8.29
C ILE A 41 8.03 -13.99 -7.87
N PHE A 42 7.54 -13.15 -8.77
CA PHE A 42 6.47 -12.20 -8.47
C PHE A 42 5.16 -12.92 -8.12
N CYS A 43 4.79 -13.95 -8.88
CA CYS A 43 3.62 -14.78 -8.58
C CYS A 43 3.76 -15.51 -7.23
N ALA A 44 4.95 -15.99 -6.87
CA ALA A 44 5.23 -16.57 -5.56
C ALA A 44 5.00 -15.57 -4.41
N LEU A 45 5.39 -14.29 -4.59
CA LEU A 45 5.09 -13.22 -3.63
C LEU A 45 3.59 -12.98 -3.51
N LEU A 46 2.88 -12.96 -4.63
CA LEU A 46 1.42 -12.80 -4.64
C LEU A 46 0.70 -13.99 -3.98
N TYR A 47 1.23 -15.20 -4.15
CA TYR A 47 0.73 -16.39 -3.46
C TYR A 47 0.89 -16.26 -1.96
N THR A 48 2.10 -15.92 -1.49
CA THR A 48 2.39 -15.70 -0.06
C THR A 48 1.46 -14.63 0.54
N LEU A 49 1.25 -13.54 -0.17
CA LEU A 49 0.35 -12.46 0.23
C LEU A 49 -1.12 -12.93 0.31
N LYS A 50 -1.59 -13.64 -0.72
CA LYS A 50 -3.00 -14.07 -0.84
C LYS A 50 -3.37 -15.13 0.18
N ASN A 51 -2.50 -16.14 0.37
CA ASN A 51 -2.78 -17.30 1.20
C ASN A 51 -2.26 -17.16 2.65
N GLY A 52 -1.32 -16.23 2.89
CA GLY A 52 -0.76 -15.99 4.23
C GLY A 52 0.22 -17.06 4.70
N CYS A 53 0.73 -17.92 3.79
CA CYS A 53 1.70 -18.94 4.15
C CYS A 53 3.02 -18.32 4.63
N VAL A 54 3.76 -19.04 5.47
CA VAL A 54 5.14 -18.68 5.82
C VAL A 54 6.07 -18.95 4.64
N TRP A 55 7.22 -18.27 4.58
CA TRP A 55 8.14 -18.35 3.45
C TRP A 55 8.57 -19.78 3.14
N ARG A 56 8.84 -20.58 4.18
CA ARG A 56 9.35 -21.96 4.06
C ARG A 56 8.31 -22.94 3.53
N ASP A 57 7.02 -22.60 3.62
CA ASP A 57 5.89 -23.45 3.16
C ASP A 57 5.42 -23.03 1.77
N LEU A 58 6.25 -22.27 1.04
CA LEU A 58 5.95 -21.94 -0.35
C LEU A 58 5.90 -23.23 -1.18
N PRO A 59 4.83 -23.49 -1.99
CA PRO A 59 4.71 -24.67 -2.82
C PRO A 59 5.93 -24.91 -3.73
N SER A 60 6.25 -26.18 -3.99
CA SER A 60 7.42 -26.61 -4.77
C SER A 60 7.34 -26.29 -6.26
N ASP A 61 6.16 -25.95 -6.77
CA ASP A 61 5.90 -25.45 -8.13
C ASP A 61 6.23 -23.95 -8.30
N PHE A 62 6.74 -23.30 -7.22
CA PHE A 62 7.42 -22.01 -7.27
C PHE A 62 8.94 -22.15 -7.12
N PRO A 63 9.72 -21.09 -7.42
CA PRO A 63 11.13 -21.04 -7.07
C PRO A 63 11.34 -21.26 -5.56
N LYS A 64 12.50 -21.78 -5.17
CA LYS A 64 12.86 -21.96 -3.76
C LYS A 64 12.61 -20.68 -2.97
N TRP A 65 12.04 -20.82 -1.77
CA TRP A 65 11.62 -19.68 -0.95
C TRP A 65 12.77 -18.69 -0.65
N GLU A 66 14.02 -19.17 -0.49
CA GLU A 66 15.19 -18.30 -0.28
C GLU A 66 15.42 -17.37 -1.47
N THR A 67 15.18 -17.87 -2.69
CA THR A 67 15.29 -17.07 -3.92
C THR A 67 14.18 -16.02 -3.98
N VAL A 68 12.95 -16.42 -3.68
CA VAL A 68 11.79 -15.50 -3.63
C VAL A 68 12.01 -14.43 -2.56
N TYR A 69 12.43 -14.81 -1.37
CA TYR A 69 12.71 -13.88 -0.28
C TYR A 69 13.88 -12.93 -0.58
N TYR A 70 14.93 -13.40 -1.26
CA TYR A 70 16.03 -12.55 -1.74
C TYR A 70 15.52 -11.43 -2.65
N TYR A 71 14.66 -11.74 -3.63
CA TYR A 71 14.08 -10.72 -4.51
C TYR A 71 13.09 -9.81 -3.78
N TRP A 72 12.33 -10.34 -2.84
CA TRP A 72 11.51 -9.52 -1.95
C TRP A 72 12.35 -8.46 -1.22
N LEU A 73 13.44 -8.86 -0.61
CA LEU A 73 14.36 -7.92 0.05
C LEU A 73 14.96 -6.91 -0.94
N LEU A 74 15.34 -7.35 -2.13
CA LEU A 74 15.90 -6.49 -3.16
C LEU A 74 14.92 -5.42 -3.62
N TRP A 75 13.65 -5.77 -3.78
CA TRP A 75 12.60 -4.86 -4.25
C TRP A 75 12.03 -3.94 -3.15
N THR A 76 12.19 -4.32 -1.90
CA THR A 76 11.67 -3.56 -0.75
C THR A 76 12.73 -2.82 0.06
N LYS A 77 14.02 -3.05 -0.20
CA LYS A 77 15.11 -2.25 0.38
C LYS A 77 15.14 -0.87 -0.25
N THR A 78 15.57 0.10 0.54
CA THR A 78 15.75 1.49 0.11
C THR A 78 17.16 1.68 -0.43
N PRO A 79 17.37 1.71 -1.76
CA PRO A 79 18.72 1.82 -2.32
C PRO A 79 19.17 3.27 -2.49
N SER A 80 18.30 4.25 -2.23
CA SER A 80 18.57 5.66 -2.50
C SER A 80 18.40 6.54 -1.27
N PRO A 81 19.14 7.68 -1.18
CA PRO A 81 18.91 8.69 -0.15
C PRO A 81 17.47 9.24 -0.12
N ALA A 82 16.75 9.16 -1.24
CA ALA A 82 15.36 9.61 -1.36
C ALA A 82 14.34 8.70 -0.67
N GLY A 83 14.75 7.58 -0.04
CA GLY A 83 13.87 6.72 0.74
C GLY A 83 12.82 5.93 -0.06
N ILE A 84 12.87 5.95 -1.41
CA ILE A 84 11.90 5.29 -2.30
C ILE A 84 12.42 3.90 -2.67
N THR A 85 11.66 2.87 -2.33
CA THR A 85 12.01 1.49 -2.73
C THR A 85 11.65 1.23 -4.20
N PRO A 86 12.30 0.24 -4.85
CA PRO A 86 11.90 -0.17 -6.19
C PRO A 86 10.42 -0.54 -6.30
N LEU A 87 9.87 -1.24 -5.32
CA LEU A 87 8.45 -1.59 -5.28
C LEU A 87 7.55 -0.35 -5.16
N ASP A 88 7.93 0.65 -4.35
CA ASP A 88 7.20 1.93 -4.28
C ASP A 88 7.22 2.67 -5.63
N LYS A 89 8.36 2.64 -6.33
CA LYS A 89 8.48 3.25 -7.67
C LYS A 89 7.54 2.58 -8.67
N VAL A 90 7.53 1.26 -8.71
CA VAL A 90 6.61 0.47 -9.54
C VAL A 90 5.16 0.76 -9.18
N PHE A 91 4.83 0.78 -7.90
CA PHE A 91 3.49 1.07 -7.42
C PHE A 91 3.00 2.46 -7.88
N LYS A 92 3.82 3.50 -7.70
CA LYS A 92 3.51 4.87 -8.16
C LYS A 92 3.32 4.94 -9.67
N LYS A 93 4.18 4.26 -10.45
CA LYS A 93 4.07 4.16 -11.91
C LYS A 93 2.71 3.57 -12.32
N ILE A 94 2.31 2.43 -11.75
CA ILE A 94 1.06 1.76 -12.09
C ILE A 94 -0.16 2.60 -11.69
N VAL A 95 -0.14 3.27 -10.54
CA VAL A 95 -1.18 4.23 -10.16
C VAL A 95 -1.31 5.35 -11.21
N SER A 96 -0.17 5.92 -11.62
CA SER A 96 -0.13 6.99 -12.64
C SER A 96 -0.70 6.51 -13.98
N GLN A 97 -0.28 5.33 -14.46
CA GLN A 97 -0.79 4.75 -15.70
C GLN A 97 -2.30 4.50 -15.64
N HIS A 98 -2.80 4.02 -14.50
CA HIS A 98 -4.22 3.77 -14.31
C HIS A 98 -5.05 5.06 -14.34
N ARG A 99 -4.51 6.15 -13.77
CA ARG A 99 -5.15 7.48 -13.84
C ARG A 99 -5.19 8.00 -15.28
N LEU A 100 -4.07 7.91 -16.00
CA LEU A 100 -3.99 8.32 -17.42
C LEU A 100 -4.93 7.52 -18.31
N ALA A 101 -5.05 6.20 -18.12
CA ALA A 101 -6.00 5.35 -18.85
C ALA A 101 -7.47 5.79 -18.60
N GLN A 102 -7.75 6.40 -17.45
CA GLN A 102 -9.05 7.00 -17.13
C GLN A 102 -9.17 8.47 -17.58
N LYS A 103 -8.29 8.96 -18.44
CA LYS A 103 -8.23 10.36 -18.92
C LYS A 103 -8.10 11.38 -17.78
N ARG A 104 -7.38 11.04 -16.72
CA ARG A 104 -7.13 11.88 -15.53
C ARG A 104 -5.67 12.27 -15.46
N SER A 105 -5.36 13.41 -14.83
CA SER A 105 -3.98 13.82 -14.54
C SER A 105 -3.28 12.77 -13.67
N VAL A 106 -1.96 12.61 -13.85
CA VAL A 106 -1.09 11.80 -12.98
C VAL A 106 -1.21 12.25 -11.53
N TYR A 107 -1.26 13.56 -11.29
CA TYR A 107 -1.44 14.15 -9.96
C TYR A 107 -2.92 14.33 -9.65
N THR A 108 -3.29 14.17 -8.39
CA THR A 108 -4.65 14.40 -7.91
C THR A 108 -4.77 15.77 -7.26
N SER A 109 -5.93 16.42 -7.42
CA SER A 109 -6.30 17.64 -6.69
C SER A 109 -7.08 17.36 -5.40
N PHE A 110 -7.48 16.10 -5.18
CA PHE A 110 -8.30 15.69 -4.05
C PHE A 110 -7.85 14.34 -3.51
N ILE A 111 -7.68 14.24 -2.20
CA ILE A 111 -7.41 12.97 -1.50
C ILE A 111 -8.37 12.75 -0.34
N ILE A 112 -8.57 11.48 -0.02
CA ILE A 112 -9.31 11.03 1.16
C ILE A 112 -8.32 10.31 2.07
N LEU A 113 -8.27 10.71 3.34
CA LEU A 113 -7.42 10.10 4.37
C LEU A 113 -8.26 9.27 5.33
N ASN A 114 -7.75 8.11 5.72
CA ASN A 114 -8.28 7.32 6.82
C ASN A 114 -7.23 6.35 7.36
N ALA A 115 -7.51 5.77 8.54
CA ALA A 115 -6.63 4.81 9.20
C ALA A 115 -7.38 3.58 9.70
N GLN A 116 -6.70 2.43 9.62
CA GLN A 116 -7.19 1.14 10.10
C GLN A 116 -6.20 0.55 11.09
N SER A 117 -6.65 0.30 12.33
CA SER A 117 -5.87 -0.44 13.33
C SER A 117 -6.04 -1.95 13.11
N VAL A 118 -4.93 -2.68 13.19
CA VAL A 118 -4.85 -4.12 12.92
C VAL A 118 -4.02 -4.80 13.99
N LYS A 119 -4.51 -5.93 14.51
CA LYS A 119 -3.81 -6.73 15.52
C LYS A 119 -2.50 -7.30 14.97
N ASN A 120 -1.47 -7.32 15.81
CA ASN A 120 -0.24 -8.06 15.52
C ASN A 120 -0.41 -9.57 15.72
N THR A 121 0.50 -10.34 15.10
CA THR A 121 0.87 -11.70 15.49
C THR A 121 2.22 -11.65 16.24
N ASP A 122 2.60 -12.74 16.88
CA ASP A 122 3.77 -12.82 17.78
C ASP A 122 5.11 -12.30 17.22
N PRO A 123 5.45 -12.46 15.92
CA PRO A 123 6.75 -12.04 15.41
C PRO A 123 6.94 -10.52 15.28
N ALA A 124 5.92 -9.70 15.54
CA ALA A 124 6.02 -8.25 15.36
C ALA A 124 6.97 -7.60 16.37
N GLU A 125 7.99 -6.87 15.89
CA GLU A 125 8.97 -6.14 16.70
C GLU A 125 8.40 -4.83 17.29
N SER A 126 7.37 -4.27 16.67
CA SER A 126 6.76 -3.00 17.07
C SER A 126 5.26 -3.17 17.27
N SER A 127 4.77 -2.72 18.42
CA SER A 127 3.36 -2.76 18.78
C SER A 127 2.96 -1.50 19.52
N GLY A 128 1.69 -1.12 19.42
CA GLY A 128 1.07 -0.06 20.20
C GLY A 128 -0.39 -0.42 20.47
N TYR A 129 -1.03 0.30 21.39
CA TYR A 129 -2.43 0.09 21.73
C TYR A 129 -3.29 1.26 21.28
N ASP A 130 -4.28 0.99 20.42
CA ASP A 130 -5.32 1.93 20.04
C ASP A 130 -6.48 1.84 21.04
N GLY A 131 -6.54 2.79 21.98
CA GLY A 131 -7.55 2.81 23.04
C GLY A 131 -8.98 3.00 22.50
N GLY A 132 -9.14 3.75 21.41
CA GLY A 132 -10.44 4.00 20.79
C GLY A 132 -11.02 2.77 20.08
N LYS A 133 -10.17 2.00 19.40
CA LYS A 133 -10.57 0.79 18.65
C LYS A 133 -10.32 -0.51 19.43
N LYS A 134 -9.70 -0.43 20.62
CA LYS A 134 -9.31 -1.56 21.48
C LYS A 134 -8.46 -2.60 20.72
N VAL A 135 -7.48 -2.13 19.95
CA VAL A 135 -6.60 -2.97 19.13
C VAL A 135 -5.14 -2.77 19.56
N SER A 136 -4.47 -3.88 19.90
CA SER A 136 -3.01 -3.93 20.09
C SER A 136 -2.35 -4.37 18.78
N GLY A 137 -1.45 -3.52 18.21
CA GLY A 137 -0.78 -3.83 16.96
C GLY A 137 -0.27 -2.61 16.21
N ILE A 138 -0.58 -2.55 14.92
CA ILE A 138 -0.19 -1.48 14.00
C ILE A 138 -1.40 -0.68 13.53
N LYS A 139 -1.12 0.53 13.00
CA LYS A 139 -2.11 1.37 12.32
C LYS A 139 -1.67 1.61 10.88
N ARG A 140 -2.57 1.34 9.93
CA ARG A 140 -2.39 1.55 8.50
C ARG A 140 -3.02 2.86 8.13
N HIS A 141 -2.23 3.82 7.67
CA HIS A 141 -2.70 5.11 7.17
C HIS A 141 -2.71 5.05 5.64
N LEU A 142 -3.80 5.47 5.04
CA LEU A 142 -4.02 5.40 3.60
C LEU A 142 -4.51 6.76 3.08
N ALA A 143 -3.92 7.21 1.98
CA ALA A 143 -4.44 8.28 1.15
C ALA A 143 -4.90 7.68 -0.17
N VAL A 144 -6.15 7.95 -0.55
CA VAL A 144 -6.70 7.54 -1.86
C VAL A 144 -7.22 8.77 -2.62
N ASP A 145 -7.30 8.66 -3.93
CA ASP A 145 -8.00 9.67 -4.73
C ASP A 145 -9.53 9.44 -4.70
N ILE A 146 -10.28 10.29 -5.36
CA ILE A 146 -11.75 10.24 -5.41
C ILE A 146 -12.32 8.91 -5.95
N ASN A 147 -11.54 8.15 -6.70
CA ASN A 147 -11.93 6.84 -7.22
C ASN A 147 -11.45 5.67 -6.33
N GLY A 148 -10.78 5.98 -5.21
CA GLY A 148 -10.23 4.98 -4.31
C GLY A 148 -8.89 4.40 -4.78
N LEU A 149 -8.22 5.04 -5.75
CA LEU A 149 -6.88 4.64 -6.12
C LEU A 149 -5.91 4.99 -5.00
N PRO A 150 -5.12 4.03 -4.50
CA PRO A 150 -4.19 4.27 -3.39
C PRO A 150 -3.03 5.15 -3.86
N MET A 151 -2.98 6.37 -3.33
CA MET A 151 -1.94 7.34 -3.63
C MET A 151 -0.72 7.15 -2.73
N ALA A 152 -0.93 6.92 -1.44
CA ALA A 152 0.14 6.69 -0.47
C ALA A 152 -0.31 5.76 0.66
N VAL A 153 0.66 5.02 1.20
CA VAL A 153 0.49 4.12 2.36
C VAL A 153 1.58 4.44 3.39
N HIS A 154 1.20 4.54 4.64
CA HIS A 154 2.11 4.62 5.78
C HIS A 154 1.66 3.68 6.90
N VAL A 155 2.59 3.14 7.68
CA VAL A 155 2.29 2.21 8.77
C VAL A 155 3.02 2.66 10.02
N THR A 156 2.27 2.77 11.12
CA THR A 156 2.78 3.12 12.45
C THR A 156 2.39 2.05 13.46
N THR A 157 2.87 2.16 14.69
CA THR A 157 2.28 1.44 15.83
C THR A 157 0.86 1.98 16.11
N ALA A 158 -0.02 1.15 16.67
CA ALA A 158 -1.44 1.50 16.79
C ALA A 158 -1.73 2.64 17.79
N ASN A 159 -0.81 2.95 18.71
CA ASN A 159 -0.90 4.07 19.65
C ASN A 159 -0.71 5.45 18.99
N VAL A 160 -0.10 5.51 17.80
CA VAL A 160 0.04 6.78 17.06
C VAL A 160 -1.35 7.28 16.66
N SER A 161 -1.61 8.58 16.86
CA SER A 161 -2.91 9.16 16.50
C SER A 161 -3.14 9.12 14.98
N GLU A 162 -4.40 9.17 14.56
CA GLU A 162 -4.73 9.20 13.12
C GLU A 162 -4.16 10.45 12.47
N ARG A 163 -4.17 11.59 13.18
CA ARG A 163 -3.62 12.88 12.73
C ARG A 163 -2.12 12.84 12.54
N ASP A 164 -1.37 12.31 13.53
CA ASP A 164 0.09 12.24 13.44
C ASP A 164 0.54 11.28 12.34
N GLY A 165 -0.15 10.14 12.21
CA GLY A 165 0.14 9.20 11.13
C GLY A 165 -0.20 9.73 9.74
N ALA A 166 -1.26 10.55 9.62
CA ALA A 166 -1.59 11.24 8.37
C ALA A 166 -0.55 12.32 8.04
N ASN A 167 -0.13 13.12 9.04
CA ASN A 167 0.93 14.10 8.85
C ASN A 167 2.24 13.44 8.38
N ALA A 168 2.63 12.33 8.99
CA ALA A 168 3.79 11.56 8.57
C ALA A 168 3.64 11.01 7.13
N LEU A 169 2.45 10.49 6.77
CA LEU A 169 2.16 10.04 5.41
C LEU A 169 2.29 11.16 4.40
N LEU A 170 1.74 12.35 4.67
CA LEU A 170 1.81 13.51 3.80
C LEU A 170 3.24 14.01 3.66
N ALA A 171 4.00 14.13 4.75
CA ALA A 171 5.39 14.56 4.74
C ALA A 171 6.28 13.64 3.88
N LEU A 172 6.14 12.31 4.05
CA LEU A 172 6.89 11.31 3.29
C LEU A 172 6.57 11.28 1.79
N ASN A 173 5.43 11.84 1.39
CA ASN A 173 4.96 11.84 0.00
C ASN A 173 4.64 13.23 -0.53
N LYS A 174 5.22 14.29 0.05
CA LYS A 174 4.92 15.70 -0.25
C LYS A 174 4.88 15.98 -1.75
N SER A 175 5.92 15.62 -2.48
CA SER A 175 6.01 15.84 -3.94
C SER A 175 4.91 15.18 -4.77
N GLN A 176 4.25 14.16 -4.24
CA GLN A 176 3.12 13.51 -4.90
C GLN A 176 1.81 14.28 -4.69
N PHE A 177 1.77 15.13 -3.67
CA PHE A 177 0.59 15.88 -3.23
C PHE A 177 0.67 17.38 -3.53
N ASP A 178 1.65 17.83 -4.29
CA ASP A 178 1.87 19.26 -4.62
C ASP A 178 0.68 19.93 -5.32
N LEU A 179 -0.19 19.15 -6.01
CA LEU A 179 -1.39 19.68 -6.67
C LEU A 179 -2.69 19.37 -5.90
N VAL A 180 -2.58 18.81 -4.69
CA VAL A 180 -3.77 18.57 -3.86
C VAL A 180 -4.28 19.88 -3.29
N GLN A 181 -5.54 20.17 -3.53
CA GLN A 181 -6.23 21.36 -3.04
C GLN A 181 -7.13 21.04 -1.84
N ARG A 182 -7.63 19.79 -1.76
CA ARG A 182 -8.57 19.37 -0.72
C ARG A 182 -8.23 18.00 -0.17
N VAL A 183 -8.28 17.90 1.13
CA VAL A 183 -8.06 16.67 1.89
C VAL A 183 -9.33 16.36 2.66
N MET A 184 -10.03 15.29 2.31
CA MET A 184 -11.18 14.81 3.09
C MET A 184 -10.71 13.80 4.13
N ALA A 185 -11.23 13.91 5.34
CA ALA A 185 -11.01 12.98 6.44
C ALA A 185 -12.26 12.83 7.32
N ASP A 186 -12.31 11.82 8.17
CA ASP A 186 -13.41 11.61 9.09
C ASP A 186 -13.27 12.45 10.39
N GLY A 187 -14.25 12.32 11.32
CA GLY A 187 -14.27 13.06 12.59
C GLY A 187 -13.03 12.87 13.48
N GLY A 188 -12.29 11.78 13.33
CA GLY A 188 -11.03 11.53 14.07
C GLY A 188 -9.92 12.53 13.74
N TYR A 189 -10.04 13.21 12.61
CA TYR A 189 -9.07 14.22 12.13
C TYR A 189 -9.48 15.67 12.48
N THR A 190 -10.57 15.86 13.21
CA THR A 190 -11.04 17.21 13.60
C THR A 190 -10.01 17.94 14.46
N GLY A 191 -9.80 19.23 14.19
CA GLY A 191 -8.98 20.13 14.98
C GLY A 191 -8.14 21.09 14.14
N ASN A 192 -8.02 22.34 14.63
CA ASN A 192 -7.29 23.41 13.94
C ASN A 192 -5.82 23.04 13.69
N ASN A 193 -5.17 22.36 14.63
CA ASN A 193 -3.75 21.97 14.50
C ASN A 193 -3.51 21.06 13.30
N PHE A 194 -4.41 20.09 13.05
CA PHE A 194 -4.30 19.21 11.90
C PHE A 194 -4.52 19.99 10.60
N ALA A 195 -5.57 20.82 10.53
CA ALA A 195 -5.85 21.62 9.34
C ALA A 195 -4.69 22.58 9.00
N GLN A 196 -4.14 23.27 10.03
CA GLN A 196 -2.97 24.13 9.85
C GLN A 196 -1.73 23.36 9.40
N SER A 197 -1.49 22.17 9.94
CA SER A 197 -0.37 21.31 9.54
C SER A 197 -0.49 20.90 8.08
N VAL A 198 -1.66 20.47 7.62
CA VAL A 198 -1.91 20.11 6.21
C VAL A 198 -1.74 21.31 5.29
N GLN A 199 -2.30 22.49 5.69
CA GLN A 199 -2.15 23.74 4.95
C GLN A 199 -0.67 24.14 4.79
N ALA A 200 0.10 24.07 5.87
CA ALA A 200 1.54 24.41 5.83
C ALA A 200 2.36 23.40 5.01
N MET A 201 1.97 22.14 4.99
CA MET A 201 2.72 21.05 4.38
C MET A 201 2.50 20.93 2.86
N ILE A 202 1.23 20.98 2.43
CA ILE A 202 0.82 20.72 1.03
C ILE A 202 -0.12 21.78 0.46
N ASN A 203 -0.34 22.90 1.17
CA ASN A 203 -1.22 24.01 0.78
C ASN A 203 -2.67 23.56 0.43
N ALA A 204 -3.24 22.64 1.20
CA ALA A 204 -4.55 22.07 0.96
C ALA A 204 -5.53 22.36 2.11
N GLU A 205 -6.81 22.52 1.77
CA GLU A 205 -7.92 22.64 2.71
C GLU A 205 -8.33 21.27 3.25
N VAL A 206 -8.59 21.17 4.57
CA VAL A 206 -9.12 19.95 5.19
C VAL A 206 -10.63 20.02 5.31
N ILE A 207 -11.31 19.03 4.76
CA ILE A 207 -12.76 18.85 4.84
C ILE A 207 -13.08 17.67 5.74
N ILE A 208 -13.77 17.92 6.86
CA ILE A 208 -14.20 16.86 7.77
C ILE A 208 -15.59 16.36 7.38
N ALA A 209 -15.68 15.08 6.99
CA ALA A 209 -16.95 14.42 6.73
C ALA A 209 -17.69 14.14 8.05
N LYS A 210 -18.77 14.88 8.32
CA LYS A 210 -19.57 14.73 9.54
C LYS A 210 -20.55 13.56 9.40
N GLN A 211 -20.73 12.81 10.49
CA GLN A 211 -21.70 11.70 10.55
C GLN A 211 -23.16 12.20 10.52
N SER A 212 -23.41 13.47 10.90
CA SER A 212 -24.71 14.13 10.82
C SER A 212 -25.22 14.28 9.37
N ASP A 213 -24.32 14.40 8.40
CA ASP A 213 -24.70 14.59 7.00
C ASP A 213 -25.38 13.34 6.43
N LEU A 214 -25.12 12.16 7.02
CA LEU A 214 -25.80 10.90 6.70
C LEU A 214 -27.27 10.87 7.17
N ARG A 215 -27.60 11.57 8.27
CA ARG A 215 -28.98 11.63 8.80
C ARG A 215 -29.92 12.51 7.99
N HIS A 216 -29.37 13.42 7.17
CA HIS A 216 -30.12 14.31 6.30
C HIS A 216 -30.17 13.85 4.83
N GLY A 217 -29.89 12.56 4.56
CA GLY A 217 -29.95 11.99 3.20
C GLY A 217 -28.84 12.48 2.25
N GLN A 218 -27.94 13.32 2.72
CA GLN A 218 -26.74 13.71 1.99
C GLN A 218 -25.64 12.67 2.27
N VAL A 219 -25.69 11.56 1.56
CA VAL A 219 -24.57 10.62 1.48
C VAL A 219 -23.42 11.38 0.84
N THR A 220 -22.38 11.73 1.61
CA THR A 220 -21.11 12.14 1.03
C THR A 220 -20.52 10.87 0.36
N PRO A 221 -20.66 10.69 -0.98
CA PRO A 221 -20.30 9.44 -1.67
C PRO A 221 -18.83 9.08 -1.49
N GLN A 222 -18.03 10.02 -1.02
CA GLN A 222 -16.58 9.96 -0.96
C GLN A 222 -16.04 9.20 0.26
N ARG A 223 -16.77 9.12 1.38
CA ARG A 223 -16.31 8.41 2.58
C ARG A 223 -16.22 6.89 2.37
N TRP A 224 -17.21 6.28 1.75
CA TRP A 224 -17.19 4.84 1.49
C TRP A 224 -16.07 4.41 0.54
N VAL A 225 -15.53 5.34 -0.25
CA VAL A 225 -14.46 5.07 -1.21
C VAL A 225 -13.20 4.55 -0.52
N ILE A 226 -12.78 5.19 0.59
CA ILE A 226 -11.59 4.74 1.32
C ILE A 226 -11.87 3.47 2.14
N GLU A 227 -13.10 3.33 2.69
CA GLU A 227 -13.52 2.10 3.37
C GLU A 227 -13.48 0.91 2.41
N ARG A 228 -13.97 1.09 1.18
CA ARG A 228 -13.84 0.10 0.10
C ARG A 228 -12.37 -0.23 -0.20
N SER A 229 -11.48 0.76 -0.18
CA SER A 229 -10.05 0.52 -0.43
C SER A 229 -9.42 -0.33 0.67
N PHE A 230 -9.81 -0.15 1.93
CA PHE A 230 -9.42 -1.05 3.02
C PHE A 230 -10.04 -2.44 2.87
N SER A 231 -11.30 -2.55 2.43
CA SER A 231 -11.95 -3.86 2.21
C SER A 231 -11.24 -4.70 1.14
N TRP A 232 -10.59 -4.07 0.16
CA TRP A 232 -9.76 -4.79 -0.82
C TRP A 232 -8.57 -5.50 -0.17
N LEU A 233 -7.99 -4.94 0.90
CA LEU A 233 -6.91 -5.59 1.65
C LEU A 233 -7.39 -6.84 2.38
N GLY A 234 -8.66 -6.88 2.79
CA GLY A 234 -9.29 -8.06 3.41
C GLY A 234 -9.35 -9.30 2.50
N LYS A 235 -9.13 -9.15 1.18
CA LYS A 235 -9.01 -10.27 0.23
C LYS A 235 -7.70 -11.05 0.36
N TYR A 236 -6.76 -10.56 1.17
CA TYR A 236 -5.43 -11.12 1.37
C TYR A 236 -5.25 -11.61 2.80
N ARG A 237 -5.14 -12.92 3.01
CA ARG A 237 -5.05 -13.52 4.35
C ARG A 237 -3.87 -13.00 5.16
N ARG A 238 -2.72 -12.73 4.50
CA ARG A 238 -1.53 -12.18 5.15
C ARG A 238 -1.77 -10.80 5.76
N LEU A 239 -2.81 -10.08 5.32
CA LEU A 239 -3.15 -8.74 5.81
C LEU A 239 -4.30 -8.74 6.83
N TRP A 240 -4.91 -9.87 7.19
CA TRP A 240 -5.96 -9.93 8.21
C TRP A 240 -5.44 -9.56 9.60
N ARG A 241 -4.20 -9.94 9.87
CA ARG A 241 -3.39 -9.45 10.99
C ARG A 241 -2.05 -8.97 10.44
N ASN A 242 -1.30 -8.23 11.25
CA ASN A 242 0.07 -7.92 10.89
C ASN A 242 0.98 -9.09 11.26
N CYS A 243 1.47 -9.80 10.25
CA CYS A 243 2.40 -10.93 10.39
C CYS A 243 3.86 -10.51 10.18
N GLU A 244 4.12 -9.22 9.94
CA GLU A 244 5.44 -8.73 9.60
C GLU A 244 6.18 -8.23 10.86
N ARG A 245 7.48 -8.50 10.92
CA ARG A 245 8.33 -8.07 12.04
C ARG A 245 8.47 -6.55 12.08
N LYS A 246 8.68 -5.91 10.92
CA LYS A 246 8.98 -4.46 10.79
C LYS A 246 7.84 -3.71 10.12
N LEU A 247 7.58 -2.49 10.56
CA LEU A 247 6.54 -1.62 10.01
C LEU A 247 6.72 -1.37 8.51
N ASN A 248 7.98 -1.19 8.04
CA ASN A 248 8.24 -1.03 6.63
C ASN A 248 7.87 -2.27 5.80
N THR A 249 8.10 -3.48 6.32
CA THR A 249 7.69 -4.72 5.65
C THR A 249 6.18 -4.81 5.56
N SER A 250 5.45 -4.40 6.60
CA SER A 250 3.98 -4.29 6.60
C SER A 250 3.50 -3.32 5.52
N LYS A 251 4.12 -2.13 5.43
CA LYS A 251 3.84 -1.15 4.37
C LYS A 251 4.04 -1.76 2.99
N MET A 252 5.15 -2.47 2.77
CA MET A 252 5.45 -3.08 1.46
C MET A 252 4.46 -4.18 1.08
N MET A 253 3.97 -4.98 2.03
CA MET A 253 2.93 -5.99 1.79
C MET A 253 1.60 -5.34 1.38
N ILE A 254 1.24 -4.21 1.99
CA ILE A 254 0.06 -3.43 1.61
C ILE A 254 0.23 -2.85 0.19
N SER A 255 1.39 -2.27 -0.11
CA SER A 255 1.71 -1.75 -1.44
C SER A 255 1.64 -2.86 -2.51
N LEU A 256 2.16 -4.06 -2.21
CA LEU A 256 2.07 -5.23 -3.09
C LEU A 256 0.62 -5.67 -3.33
N ALA A 257 -0.24 -5.63 -2.30
CA ALA A 257 -1.66 -5.96 -2.43
C ALA A 257 -2.37 -4.99 -3.38
N PHE A 258 -2.17 -3.69 -3.21
CA PHE A 258 -2.72 -2.69 -4.11
C PHE A 258 -2.15 -2.79 -5.52
N LEU A 259 -0.84 -3.02 -5.65
CA LEU A 259 -0.20 -3.23 -6.96
C LEU A 259 -0.86 -4.38 -7.72
N ARG A 260 -1.08 -5.54 -7.07
CA ARG A 260 -1.79 -6.67 -7.69
C ARG A 260 -3.21 -6.29 -8.12
N ILE A 261 -3.96 -5.57 -7.27
CA ILE A 261 -5.32 -5.13 -7.60
C ILE A 261 -5.34 -4.24 -8.84
N LEU A 262 -4.37 -3.34 -8.94
CA LEU A 262 -4.25 -2.44 -10.08
C LEU A 262 -3.82 -3.18 -11.35
N LEU A 263 -2.82 -4.08 -11.27
CA LEU A 263 -2.38 -4.89 -12.42
C LEU A 263 -3.51 -5.74 -12.99
N LYS A 264 -4.41 -6.28 -12.16
CA LYS A 264 -5.58 -7.03 -12.63
C LYS A 264 -6.68 -6.18 -13.29
N ARG A 265 -6.50 -4.87 -13.37
CA ARG A 265 -7.44 -3.95 -14.04
C ARG A 265 -6.93 -3.52 -15.42
N PHE A 266 -5.71 -3.89 -15.78
CA PHE A 266 -5.17 -3.84 -17.13
C PHE A 266 -5.38 -5.21 -17.80
#